data_99f9361d4b3cc5b1c62b787ad8cb9970
#
_entry.id   99f9361d4b3cc5b1c62b787ad8cb9970
#
_cell.length_a   1.000
_cell.length_b   1.000
_cell.length_c   1.000
_cell.angle_alpha   90.00
_cell.angle_beta   90.00
_cell.angle_gamma   90.00
#
_symmetry.space_group_name_H-M   'P 1'
#
loop_
_entity.id
_entity.type
_entity.pdbx_description
1 polymer ?
#
loop_
_entity_poly.entity_id
_entity_poly.type
_entity_poly.pdbx_seq_one_letter_code
_entity_poly.pdbx_strand_id
1 'polypeptide(L)'
;MADTLTYNIIATTTLGANAGSVTFSSIPGTYTDLVLVSNVATTSSTNFGYYLNNDSANNYCVVNMYGNGSSTSSANSTTEGALWANWSNYTSTTVGNSIYISNIQNYASTSMYKTVITRGDFGGDRKSTRLNSSH
;
A
#
# COMPACT_ATOMS: atom_id res chain seq x y z
N MET A 1 -14.13 28.74 -15.30
CA MET A 1 -13.04 28.26 -14.43
C MET A 1 -13.00 26.76 -14.59
N ALA A 2 -11.91 26.20 -15.04
CA ALA A 2 -11.75 24.75 -15.04
C ALA A 2 -11.64 24.31 -13.57
N ASP A 3 -12.49 23.39 -13.17
CA ASP A 3 -12.45 22.79 -11.85
C ASP A 3 -11.15 21.96 -11.76
N THR A 4 -10.18 22.45 -11.02
CA THR A 4 -8.94 21.71 -10.80
C THR A 4 -9.23 20.61 -9.80
N LEU A 5 -9.44 19.39 -10.30
CA LEU A 5 -9.59 18.22 -9.46
C LEU A 5 -8.37 18.08 -8.54
N THR A 6 -8.62 17.86 -7.27
CA THR A 6 -7.55 17.62 -6.28
C THR A 6 -6.77 16.33 -6.59
N TYR A 7 -7.44 15.35 -7.21
CA TYR A 7 -6.85 14.09 -7.65
C TYR A 7 -7.23 13.80 -9.10
N ASN A 8 -6.25 13.37 -9.89
CA ASN A 8 -6.45 12.86 -11.23
C ASN A 8 -6.25 11.35 -11.24
N ILE A 9 -7.19 10.62 -11.82
CA ILE A 9 -7.04 9.18 -12.01
C ILE A 9 -6.01 8.94 -13.10
N ILE A 10 -4.90 8.29 -12.76
CA ILE A 10 -3.83 7.93 -13.69
C ILE A 10 -4.10 6.58 -14.34
N ALA A 11 -4.46 5.59 -13.53
CA ALA A 11 -4.74 4.24 -13.99
C ALA A 11 -5.68 3.51 -13.02
N THR A 12 -6.42 2.56 -13.55
CA THR A 12 -7.29 1.67 -12.78
C THR A 12 -7.17 0.26 -13.34
N THR A 13 -7.13 -0.73 -12.48
CA THR A 13 -7.14 -2.15 -12.87
C THR A 13 -8.13 -2.91 -12.01
N THR A 14 -8.97 -3.70 -12.65
CA THR A 14 -9.85 -4.68 -12.01
C THR A 14 -9.47 -6.06 -12.52
N LEU A 15 -9.17 -6.97 -11.61
CA LEU A 15 -8.80 -8.34 -11.97
C LEU A 15 -10.06 -9.16 -12.24
N GLY A 16 -10.13 -9.80 -13.42
CA GLY A 16 -11.16 -10.79 -13.77
C GLY A 16 -10.80 -12.21 -13.33
N ALA A 17 -9.56 -12.45 -12.89
CA ALA A 17 -9.05 -13.71 -12.39
C ALA A 17 -7.90 -13.47 -11.41
N ASN A 18 -7.49 -14.50 -10.67
CA ASN A 18 -6.36 -14.40 -9.75
C ASN A 18 -5.06 -14.06 -10.48
N ALA A 19 -4.32 -13.10 -9.95
CA ALA A 19 -3.01 -12.70 -10.44
C ALA A 19 -2.01 -12.57 -9.28
N GLY A 20 -0.77 -12.92 -9.51
CA GLY A 20 0.29 -12.78 -8.49
C GLY A 20 0.73 -11.34 -8.26
N SER A 21 0.51 -10.46 -9.24
CA SER A 21 0.84 -9.03 -9.15
C SER A 21 0.05 -8.20 -10.14
N VAL A 22 -0.03 -6.90 -9.84
CA VAL A 22 -0.51 -5.86 -10.76
C VAL A 22 0.59 -4.82 -10.88
N THR A 23 0.88 -4.39 -12.11
CA THR A 23 1.90 -3.38 -12.38
C THR A 23 1.26 -2.16 -13.03
N PHE A 24 1.52 -1.00 -12.46
CA PHE A 24 1.26 0.29 -13.09
C PHE A 24 2.58 0.82 -13.64
N SER A 25 2.69 0.93 -14.95
CA SER A 25 3.89 1.41 -15.64
C SER A 25 3.66 2.78 -16.28
N SER A 26 4.75 3.45 -16.66
CA SER A 26 4.72 4.74 -17.35
C SER A 26 3.94 5.84 -16.61
N ILE A 27 4.04 5.84 -15.29
CA ILE A 27 3.43 6.90 -14.47
C ILE A 27 4.16 8.21 -14.78
N PRO A 28 3.43 9.29 -15.21
CA PRO A 28 4.06 10.55 -15.52
C PRO A 28 4.78 11.17 -14.33
N GLY A 29 6.02 11.65 -14.51
CA GLY A 29 6.80 12.32 -13.45
C GLY A 29 6.36 13.75 -13.13
N THR A 30 5.18 14.15 -13.54
CA THR A 30 4.66 15.53 -13.41
C THR A 30 3.83 15.80 -12.18
N TYR A 31 3.45 14.74 -11.46
CA TYR A 31 2.71 14.86 -10.20
C TYR A 31 3.67 15.00 -9.02
N THR A 32 3.24 15.65 -7.95
CA THR A 32 4.03 15.77 -6.73
C THR A 32 4.01 14.46 -5.94
N ASP A 33 2.83 13.92 -5.74
CA ASP A 33 2.60 12.72 -4.93
C ASP A 33 1.63 11.79 -5.67
N LEU A 34 1.62 10.52 -5.27
CA LEU A 34 0.67 9.53 -5.76
C LEU A 34 -0.18 8.99 -4.61
N VAL A 35 -1.41 8.62 -4.95
CA VAL A 35 -2.28 7.87 -4.04
C VAL A 35 -2.64 6.56 -4.71
N LEU A 36 -2.29 5.45 -4.06
CA LEU A 36 -2.70 4.12 -4.47
C LEU A 36 -3.85 3.65 -3.57
N VAL A 37 -4.98 3.35 -4.16
CA VAL A 37 -6.12 2.73 -3.47
C VAL A 37 -6.22 1.29 -3.96
N SER A 38 -6.18 0.35 -3.03
CA SER A 38 -6.22 -1.08 -3.34
C SER A 38 -7.34 -1.74 -2.55
N ASN A 39 -8.26 -2.39 -3.26
CA ASN A 39 -9.23 -3.31 -2.67
C ASN A 39 -8.82 -4.72 -3.07
N VAL A 40 -8.38 -5.51 -2.10
CA VAL A 40 -7.65 -6.76 -2.35
C VAL A 40 -8.32 -7.91 -1.61
N ALA A 41 -8.44 -9.04 -2.29
CA ALA A 41 -8.68 -10.33 -1.67
C ALA A 41 -7.60 -11.30 -2.16
N THR A 42 -7.14 -12.18 -1.29
CA THR A 42 -6.11 -13.17 -1.61
C THR A 42 -6.66 -14.58 -1.45
N THR A 43 -6.05 -15.56 -2.09
CA THR A 43 -6.50 -16.96 -2.01
C THR A 43 -6.22 -17.61 -0.65
N SER A 44 -5.34 -16.99 0.13
CA SER A 44 -5.03 -17.39 1.52
C SER A 44 -4.61 -16.15 2.29
N SER A 45 -4.71 -16.17 3.61
CA SER A 45 -4.18 -15.07 4.43
C SER A 45 -2.69 -14.89 4.18
N THR A 46 -2.30 -13.74 3.68
CA THR A 46 -0.92 -13.43 3.30
C THR A 46 -0.63 -11.94 3.45
N ASN A 47 0.62 -11.57 3.27
CA ASN A 47 1.02 -10.18 3.20
C ASN A 47 0.66 -9.59 1.84
N PHE A 48 0.25 -8.35 1.86
CA PHE A 48 0.06 -7.52 0.68
C PHE A 48 1.04 -6.35 0.74
N GLY A 49 1.74 -6.14 -0.33
CA GLY A 49 2.73 -5.07 -0.43
C GLY A 49 2.97 -4.67 -1.87
N TYR A 50 3.85 -3.72 -2.07
CA TYR A 50 4.20 -3.22 -3.39
C TYR A 50 5.66 -2.79 -3.46
N TYR A 51 6.18 -2.76 -4.67
CA TYR A 51 7.50 -2.29 -5.02
C TYR A 51 7.38 -0.95 -5.74
N LEU A 52 8.35 -0.08 -5.53
CA LEU A 52 8.51 1.16 -6.30
C LEU A 52 9.62 0.95 -7.33
N ASN A 53 9.37 1.31 -8.58
CA ASN A 53 10.35 1.22 -9.67
C ASN A 53 10.95 -0.18 -9.86
N ASN A 54 10.15 -1.22 -9.60
CA ASN A 54 10.59 -2.61 -9.68
C ASN A 54 11.78 -2.97 -8.75
N ASP A 55 11.99 -2.19 -7.70
CA ASP A 55 13.00 -2.48 -6.69
C ASP A 55 12.45 -3.54 -5.71
N SER A 56 12.96 -4.75 -5.81
CA SER A 56 12.65 -5.87 -4.92
C SER A 56 13.83 -6.22 -3.99
N ALA A 57 14.86 -5.38 -3.97
CA ALA A 57 15.97 -5.53 -3.04
C ALA A 57 15.55 -5.08 -1.63
N ASN A 58 16.35 -5.46 -0.63
CA ASN A 58 16.06 -5.12 0.78
C ASN A 58 16.39 -3.64 1.10
N ASN A 59 15.77 -2.73 0.35
CA ASN A 59 16.01 -1.29 0.40
C ASN A 59 14.91 -0.52 1.15
N TYR A 60 13.93 -1.21 1.71
CA TYR A 60 12.81 -0.57 2.37
C TYR A 60 12.93 -0.62 3.89
N CYS A 61 12.66 0.52 4.53
CA CYS A 61 12.43 0.59 5.96
C CYS A 61 10.93 0.67 6.21
N VAL A 62 10.42 -0.14 7.12
CA VAL A 62 8.99 -0.19 7.44
C VAL A 62 8.77 -0.09 8.93
N VAL A 63 7.88 0.80 9.33
CA VAL A 63 7.33 0.87 10.69
C VAL A 63 5.84 0.58 10.61
N ASN A 64 5.38 -0.36 11.39
CA ASN A 64 4.01 -0.85 11.36
C ASN A 64 3.38 -0.74 12.74
N MET A 65 2.19 -0.16 12.81
CA MET A 65 1.38 -0.11 14.02
C MET A 65 0.00 -0.66 13.70
N TYR A 66 -0.49 -1.57 14.50
CA TYR A 66 -1.80 -2.17 14.29
C TYR A 66 -2.53 -2.50 15.59
N GLY A 67 -3.84 -2.57 15.50
CA GLY A 67 -4.71 -3.01 16.56
C GLY A 67 -5.72 -4.04 16.05
N ASN A 68 -6.03 -5.04 16.83
CA ASN A 68 -7.02 -6.07 16.50
C ASN A 68 -8.30 -5.97 17.34
N GLY A 69 -8.50 -4.84 18.00
CA GLY A 69 -9.64 -4.59 18.89
C GLY A 69 -9.45 -5.09 20.33
N SER A 70 -8.46 -5.93 20.59
CA SER A 70 -8.13 -6.44 21.91
C SER A 70 -6.72 -6.03 22.36
N SER A 71 -5.82 -5.84 21.42
CA SER A 71 -4.44 -5.43 21.67
C SER A 71 -3.94 -4.51 20.56
N THR A 72 -2.92 -3.74 20.87
CA THR A 72 -2.13 -2.97 19.90
C THR A 72 -0.74 -3.56 19.83
N SER A 73 -0.14 -3.49 18.64
CA SER A 73 1.22 -3.97 18.41
C SER A 73 1.94 -3.07 17.43
N SER A 74 3.26 -3.06 17.52
CA SER A 74 4.12 -2.39 16.55
C SER A 74 5.27 -3.29 16.15
N ALA A 75 5.75 -3.12 14.93
CA ALA A 75 6.92 -3.80 14.41
C ALA A 75 7.68 -2.86 13.49
N ASN A 76 8.97 -3.05 13.34
CA ASN A 76 9.80 -2.32 12.41
C ASN A 76 10.82 -3.24 11.76
N SER A 77 11.24 -2.89 10.57
CA SER A 77 12.37 -3.50 9.87
C SER A 77 13.06 -2.44 9.01
N THR A 78 14.36 -2.57 8.86
CA THR A 78 15.19 -1.66 8.06
C THR A 78 15.68 -2.28 6.75
N THR A 79 15.31 -3.52 6.48
CA THR A 79 15.84 -4.31 5.35
C THR A 79 14.73 -5.15 4.71
N GLU A 80 13.60 -4.51 4.41
CA GLU A 80 12.49 -5.20 3.74
C GLU A 80 12.64 -5.17 2.23
N GLY A 81 12.21 -6.25 1.60
CA GLY A 81 12.16 -6.38 0.15
C GLY A 81 10.92 -5.74 -0.49
N ALA A 82 9.99 -5.25 0.30
CA ALA A 82 8.77 -4.60 -0.17
C ALA A 82 8.24 -3.60 0.85
N LEU A 83 7.42 -2.66 0.37
CA LEU A 83 6.56 -1.83 1.22
C LEU A 83 5.31 -2.63 1.57
N TRP A 84 5.26 -3.16 2.76
CA TRP A 84 4.15 -3.96 3.22
C TRP A 84 2.96 -3.07 3.61
N ALA A 85 1.88 -3.16 2.87
CA ALA A 85 0.61 -2.52 3.23
C ALA A 85 -0.04 -3.22 4.44
N ASN A 86 0.22 -4.51 4.59
CA ASN A 86 -0.03 -5.23 5.83
C ASN A 86 1.18 -6.09 6.22
N TRP A 87 1.42 -6.18 7.50
CA TRP A 87 2.41 -7.07 8.10
C TRP A 87 1.65 -8.13 8.92
N SER A 88 1.97 -9.38 8.81
CA SER A 88 1.36 -10.44 9.60
C SER A 88 0.22 -11.22 8.95
N ASN A 89 0.21 -11.35 7.63
CA ASN A 89 -0.69 -12.26 6.92
C ASN A 89 -2.19 -12.01 7.16
N TYR A 90 -2.61 -10.75 7.24
CA TYR A 90 -3.99 -10.40 7.52
C TYR A 90 -4.81 -9.95 6.30
N THR A 91 -4.30 -10.11 5.08
CA THR A 91 -5.13 -9.82 3.92
C THR A 91 -6.31 -10.81 3.88
N SER A 92 -7.51 -10.29 3.74
CA SER A 92 -8.72 -11.09 3.70
C SER A 92 -8.77 -11.98 2.47
N THR A 93 -9.34 -13.16 2.63
CA THR A 93 -9.74 -14.02 1.51
C THR A 93 -11.11 -13.67 0.95
N THR A 94 -11.84 -12.75 1.60
CA THR A 94 -13.16 -12.29 1.16
C THR A 94 -13.03 -10.98 0.40
N VAL A 95 -13.57 -10.91 -0.80
CA VAL A 95 -13.58 -9.71 -1.65
C VAL A 95 -14.27 -8.55 -0.92
N GLY A 96 -13.64 -7.38 -0.99
CA GLY A 96 -14.16 -6.16 -0.37
C GLY A 96 -13.78 -5.94 1.08
N ASN A 97 -13.09 -6.89 1.71
CA ASN A 97 -12.78 -6.83 3.13
C ASN A 97 -11.37 -6.32 3.45
N SER A 98 -10.54 -6.04 2.47
CA SER A 98 -9.21 -5.45 2.70
C SER A 98 -8.99 -4.27 1.77
N ILE A 99 -9.05 -3.07 2.34
CA ILE A 99 -8.84 -1.82 1.63
C ILE A 99 -7.58 -1.15 2.18
N TYR A 100 -6.67 -0.78 1.29
CA TYR A 100 -5.45 -0.07 1.62
C TYR A 100 -5.38 1.22 0.83
N ILE A 101 -5.03 2.32 1.51
CA ILE A 101 -4.79 3.62 0.91
C ILE A 101 -3.36 4.01 1.24
N SER A 102 -2.53 4.12 0.22
CA SER A 102 -1.11 4.47 0.33
C SER A 102 -0.85 5.82 -0.32
N ASN A 103 -0.33 6.74 0.47
CA ASN A 103 0.13 8.04 -0.01
C ASN A 103 1.63 7.97 -0.23
N ILE A 104 2.07 8.11 -1.47
CA ILE A 104 3.47 8.01 -1.90
C ILE A 104 3.95 9.43 -2.19
N GLN A 105 4.80 9.94 -1.32
CA GLN A 105 5.33 11.30 -1.43
C GLN A 105 6.63 11.32 -2.21
N ASN A 106 6.87 12.41 -2.94
CA ASN A 106 8.10 12.65 -3.70
C ASN A 106 8.43 11.53 -4.70
N TYR A 107 7.42 10.86 -5.27
CA TYR A 107 7.67 9.67 -6.11
C TYR A 107 8.57 9.94 -7.32
N ALA A 108 8.52 11.14 -7.90
CA ALA A 108 9.33 11.52 -9.06
C ALA A 108 10.74 12.00 -8.68
N SER A 109 11.05 12.21 -7.39
CA SER A 109 12.36 12.70 -6.96
C SER A 109 13.44 11.66 -7.19
N THR A 110 14.59 12.09 -7.71
CA THR A 110 15.82 11.27 -7.85
C THR A 110 16.83 11.54 -6.74
N SER A 111 16.61 12.57 -5.93
CA SER A 111 17.54 13.02 -4.88
C SER A 111 17.01 12.80 -3.46
N MET A 112 15.72 12.53 -3.30
CA MET A 112 15.10 12.30 -1.99
C MET A 112 14.50 10.89 -1.92
N TYR A 113 14.54 10.31 -0.74
CA TYR A 113 13.82 9.06 -0.46
C TYR A 113 12.31 9.25 -0.59
N LYS A 114 11.61 8.22 -1.06
CA LYS A 114 10.16 8.22 -1.09
C LYS A 114 9.64 7.85 0.28
N THR A 115 8.73 8.66 0.79
CA THR A 115 8.00 8.35 2.01
C THR A 115 6.62 7.83 1.64
N VAL A 116 6.23 6.73 2.24
CA VAL A 116 4.92 6.13 1.99
C VAL A 116 4.18 5.95 3.31
N ILE A 117 2.97 6.45 3.36
CA ILE A 117 2.07 6.25 4.49
C ILE A 117 0.90 5.42 4.00
N THR A 118 0.76 4.22 4.53
CA THR A 118 -0.35 3.33 4.21
C THR A 118 -1.29 3.22 5.39
N ARG A 119 -2.58 3.38 5.10
CA ARG A 119 -3.68 3.06 6.01
C ARG A 119 -4.49 1.94 5.39
N GLY A 120 -4.85 0.96 6.19
CA GLY A 120 -5.63 -0.15 5.69
C GLY A 120 -6.46 -0.81 6.76
N ASP A 121 -7.51 -1.46 6.30
CA ASP A 121 -8.31 -2.38 7.07
C ASP A 121 -8.09 -3.79 6.53
N PHE A 122 -8.04 -4.75 7.42
CA PHE A 122 -7.96 -6.15 7.05
C PHE A 122 -9.21 -6.85 7.54
N GLY A 123 -9.87 -7.49 6.59
CA GLY A 123 -11.18 -8.06 6.78
C GLY A 123 -11.24 -9.13 7.86
N GLY A 124 -11.50 -8.67 9.01
CA GLY A 124 -12.10 -9.42 10.10
C GLY A 124 -13.30 -8.61 10.53
N ASP A 125 -14.24 -9.21 11.19
CA ASP A 125 -15.49 -8.62 11.69
C ASP A 125 -15.27 -7.44 12.67
N ARG A 126 -14.09 -6.77 12.60
CA ARG A 126 -13.63 -5.73 13.53
C ARG A 126 -13.02 -4.55 12.78
N LYS A 127 -13.54 -3.39 13.06
CA LYS A 127 -12.98 -2.10 12.60
C LYS A 127 -11.59 -1.91 13.20
N SER A 128 -10.55 -1.92 12.38
CA SER A 128 -9.19 -1.57 12.79
C SER A 128 -8.60 -0.48 11.90
N THR A 129 -7.86 0.42 12.50
CA THR A 129 -7.11 1.45 11.80
C THR A 129 -5.62 1.11 11.87
N ARG A 130 -4.96 1.03 10.74
CA ARG A 130 -3.51 0.86 10.63
C ARG A 130 -2.86 2.12 10.11
N LEU A 131 -1.75 2.47 10.69
CA LEU A 131 -0.86 3.49 10.20
C LEU A 131 0.50 2.85 9.92
N ASN A 132 0.90 2.81 8.66
CA ASN A 132 2.23 2.38 8.24
C ASN A 132 3.00 3.60 7.75
N SER A 133 4.21 3.76 8.19
CA SER A 133 5.16 4.72 7.62
C SER A 133 6.41 4.00 7.17
N SER A 134 6.94 4.36 6.01
CA SER A 134 8.21 3.88 5.47
C SER A 134 9.10 5.08 5.15
N HIS A 135 10.37 4.92 5.33
CA HIS A 135 11.38 5.93 5.05
C HIS A 135 12.30 5.46 3.95
#